data_0ebaeb4078ec463da6e5e208f4efd135
#
_entry.id   0ebaeb4078ec463da6e5e208f4efd135
#
_cell.length_a   1.000
_cell.length_b   1.000
_cell.length_c   1.000
_cell.angle_alpha   90.00
_cell.angle_beta   90.00
_cell.angle_gamma   90.00
#
_symmetry.space_group_name_H-M   'P 1'
#
loop_
_entity.id
_entity.type
_entity.pdbx_description
1 polymer ?
#
loop_
_entity_poly.entity_id
_entity_poly.type
_entity_poly.pdbx_seq_one_letter_code
_entity_poly.pdbx_strand_id
1 'polypeptide(L)'
;TATSLMGIPDSVSLVANWATFSLTPEQMEEVVQVKKLKGTDVVVTILLTNVGAKATPEEVTAGVEDTWEQVRLMREYWGWTDDADAAQIEAAIRKYANGLVDEVLKYGYTGLDLDYEPGLGSYHNGNIVMNQSQQGDIYAGTSPSQRTTWFVDECSKRLGPKSGSGKLLIVDGLVSSMPKETIECFDYYILQTYALTAQSSLDSYRLAGLVNAFGDIIDEETITNRTLVTENFEPEAMWKYGGTSCRLPDGTYTNSLQAMALWQPANGFRKGGIGAYQMQNDFKNDCYKYFRAAINAMDKLEKGGAEADVQQ
;
A
#
# COMPACT_ATOMS: atom_id res chain seq x y z
N THR A 1 17.22 -17.16 -3.59
CA THR A 1 17.78 -15.91 -4.11
C THR A 1 16.99 -14.72 -3.56
N ALA A 2 17.56 -13.52 -3.53
CA ALA A 2 16.89 -12.29 -3.08
C ALA A 2 15.64 -11.91 -3.92
N THR A 3 15.47 -12.51 -5.06
CA THR A 3 14.37 -12.28 -6.00
C THR A 3 13.29 -13.36 -5.99
N SER A 4 13.43 -14.37 -5.12
CA SER A 4 12.45 -15.45 -4.99
C SER A 4 11.58 -15.24 -3.77
N LEU A 5 10.25 -15.34 -3.95
CA LEU A 5 9.29 -15.31 -2.85
C LEU A 5 9.50 -16.47 -1.88
N MET A 6 9.95 -17.62 -2.38
CA MET A 6 10.26 -18.77 -1.54
C MET A 6 11.48 -18.54 -0.63
N GLY A 7 12.34 -17.57 -0.96
CA GLY A 7 13.52 -17.20 -0.17
C GLY A 7 13.26 -16.19 0.97
N ILE A 8 12.08 -15.60 1.08
CA ILE A 8 11.73 -14.68 2.17
C ILE A 8 11.55 -15.44 3.50
N PRO A 9 11.72 -14.79 4.67
CA PRO A 9 11.42 -15.41 5.97
C PRO A 9 9.99 -15.94 6.05
N ASP A 10 9.79 -17.11 6.67
CA ASP A 10 8.48 -17.77 6.74
C ASP A 10 7.42 -16.98 7.53
N SER A 11 7.86 -16.08 8.40
CA SER A 11 6.99 -15.19 9.18
C SER A 11 6.55 -13.92 8.44
N VAL A 12 6.93 -13.74 7.17
CA VAL A 12 6.43 -12.64 6.34
C VAL A 12 5.06 -13.00 5.81
N SER A 13 4.02 -12.32 6.29
CA SER A 13 2.63 -12.61 5.94
C SER A 13 2.13 -11.86 4.69
N LEU A 14 2.80 -10.77 4.31
CA LEU A 14 2.41 -9.92 3.19
C LEU A 14 3.63 -9.45 2.40
N VAL A 15 3.57 -9.54 1.08
CA VAL A 15 4.52 -8.96 0.14
C VAL A 15 3.78 -8.03 -0.82
N ALA A 16 4.18 -6.76 -0.85
CA ALA A 16 3.75 -5.78 -1.83
C ALA A 16 4.76 -5.76 -3.01
N ASN A 17 4.32 -6.21 -4.18
CA ASN A 17 5.19 -6.30 -5.35
C ASN A 17 5.20 -5.00 -6.15
N TRP A 18 6.31 -4.29 -6.10
CA TRP A 18 6.57 -3.08 -6.87
C TRP A 18 7.33 -3.32 -8.19
N ALA A 19 7.98 -4.49 -8.29
CA ALA A 19 8.97 -4.73 -9.35
C ALA A 19 8.34 -4.86 -10.74
N THR A 20 7.22 -5.56 -10.83
CA THR A 20 6.50 -5.76 -12.09
C THR A 20 5.03 -6.03 -11.83
N PHE A 21 4.18 -5.49 -12.69
CA PHE A 21 2.76 -5.78 -12.65
C PHE A 21 2.46 -7.14 -13.33
N SER A 22 3.05 -7.35 -14.50
CA SER A 22 2.89 -8.58 -15.27
C SER A 22 3.84 -9.67 -14.78
N LEU A 23 3.33 -10.87 -14.54
CA LEU A 23 4.10 -12.03 -14.08
C LEU A 23 4.23 -13.07 -15.19
N THR A 24 5.39 -13.72 -15.25
CA THR A 24 5.57 -14.95 -16.06
C THR A 24 4.80 -16.11 -15.43
N PRO A 25 4.52 -17.20 -16.19
CA PRO A 25 3.89 -18.40 -15.63
C PRO A 25 4.61 -18.97 -14.40
N GLU A 26 5.95 -18.95 -14.39
CA GLU A 26 6.77 -19.41 -13.26
C GLU A 26 6.61 -18.52 -12.03
N GLN A 27 6.53 -17.20 -12.23
CA GLN A 27 6.29 -16.25 -11.15
C GLN A 27 4.86 -16.37 -10.59
N MET A 28 3.87 -16.59 -11.45
CA MET A 28 2.49 -16.85 -11.02
C MET A 28 2.41 -18.13 -10.16
N GLU A 29 3.09 -19.20 -10.57
CA GLU A 29 3.18 -20.43 -9.78
C GLU A 29 3.85 -20.16 -8.43
N GLU A 30 4.91 -19.35 -8.38
CA GLU A 30 5.60 -19.00 -7.13
C GLU A 30 4.67 -18.21 -6.17
N VAL A 31 3.81 -17.32 -6.67
CA VAL A 31 2.78 -16.63 -5.87
C VAL A 31 1.81 -17.65 -5.24
N VAL A 32 1.34 -18.62 -6.01
CA VAL A 32 0.47 -19.69 -5.51
C VAL A 32 1.16 -20.52 -4.44
N GLN A 33 2.42 -20.91 -4.69
CA GLN A 33 3.19 -21.76 -3.78
C GLN A 33 3.54 -21.06 -2.46
N VAL A 34 3.92 -19.78 -2.49
CA VAL A 34 4.24 -19.04 -1.27
C VAL A 34 2.99 -18.87 -0.40
N LYS A 35 1.83 -18.62 -0.99
CA LYS A 35 0.56 -18.56 -0.25
C LYS A 35 0.22 -19.91 0.38
N LYS A 36 0.35 -20.99 -0.39
CA LYS A 36 0.03 -22.36 0.08
C LYS A 36 0.97 -22.83 1.19
N LEU A 37 2.28 -22.59 1.07
CA LEU A 37 3.30 -23.16 1.96
C LEU A 37 3.65 -22.29 3.15
N LYS A 38 3.55 -20.95 3.01
CA LYS A 38 3.94 -19.98 4.05
C LYS A 38 2.77 -19.13 4.55
N GLY A 39 1.61 -19.19 3.89
CA GLY A 39 0.48 -18.31 4.20
C GLY A 39 0.67 -16.87 3.72
N THR A 40 1.78 -16.56 3.04
CA THR A 40 2.11 -15.20 2.59
C THR A 40 1.18 -14.73 1.48
N ASP A 41 0.53 -13.62 1.68
CA ASP A 41 -0.19 -12.90 0.63
C ASP A 41 0.79 -12.13 -0.26
N VAL A 42 0.50 -12.08 -1.55
CA VAL A 42 1.27 -11.30 -2.52
C VAL A 42 0.32 -10.37 -3.23
N VAL A 43 0.40 -9.09 -2.92
CA VAL A 43 -0.35 -8.04 -3.60
C VAL A 43 0.55 -7.32 -4.60
N VAL A 44 -0.03 -6.73 -5.63
CA VAL A 44 0.70 -5.82 -6.50
C VAL A 44 0.45 -4.39 -6.06
N THR A 45 1.49 -3.57 -6.00
CA THR A 45 1.37 -2.15 -5.68
C THR A 45 1.36 -1.30 -6.94
N ILE A 46 0.48 -0.31 -6.97
CA ILE A 46 0.45 0.72 -8.00
C ILE A 46 0.41 2.11 -7.36
N LEU A 47 1.15 3.04 -7.92
CA LEU A 47 0.92 4.46 -7.62
C LEU A 47 -0.40 4.89 -8.28
N LEU A 48 -1.36 5.34 -7.47
CA LEU A 48 -2.65 5.78 -7.98
C LEU A 48 -2.50 7.14 -8.68
N THR A 49 -2.48 7.11 -10.01
CA THR A 49 -2.27 8.28 -10.86
C THR A 49 -3.28 8.34 -12.00
N ASN A 50 -2.86 7.99 -13.21
CA ASN A 50 -3.64 8.16 -14.42
C ASN A 50 -4.61 7.00 -14.67
N VAL A 51 -5.81 7.33 -15.14
CA VAL A 51 -6.72 6.32 -15.69
C VAL A 51 -6.01 5.54 -16.78
N GLY A 52 -6.12 4.22 -16.71
CA GLY A 52 -5.55 3.29 -17.68
C GLY A 52 -4.16 2.74 -17.32
N ALA A 53 -3.49 3.29 -16.31
CA ALA A 53 -2.18 2.78 -15.89
C ALA A 53 -2.24 1.28 -15.56
N LYS A 54 -1.31 0.50 -16.13
CA LYS A 54 -1.16 -0.96 -15.93
C LYS A 54 -2.29 -1.87 -16.47
N ALA A 55 -3.44 -1.31 -16.91
CA ALA A 55 -4.57 -2.09 -17.40
C ALA A 55 -4.95 -1.80 -18.87
N THR A 56 -4.39 -0.74 -19.47
CA THR A 56 -4.61 -0.46 -20.90
C THR A 56 -3.78 -1.42 -21.75
N PRO A 57 -4.36 -2.07 -22.77
CA PRO A 57 -3.62 -2.91 -23.71
C PRO A 57 -2.48 -2.16 -24.40
N GLU A 58 -1.33 -2.82 -24.55
CA GLU A 58 -0.11 -2.20 -25.10
C GLU A 58 -0.31 -1.62 -26.51
N GLU A 59 -1.16 -2.24 -27.32
CA GLU A 59 -1.48 -1.78 -28.67
C GLU A 59 -2.11 -0.37 -28.74
N VAL A 60 -2.75 0.08 -27.65
CA VAL A 60 -3.37 1.41 -27.57
C VAL A 60 -2.33 2.53 -27.64
N THR A 61 -1.15 2.29 -27.10
CA THR A 61 -0.06 3.28 -27.05
C THR A 61 1.15 2.87 -27.91
N ALA A 62 1.04 1.78 -28.66
CA ALA A 62 2.14 1.27 -29.45
C ALA A 62 2.65 2.29 -30.49
N GLY A 63 3.97 2.53 -30.49
CA GLY A 63 4.61 3.47 -31.40
C GLY A 63 4.47 4.95 -31.03
N VAL A 64 3.84 5.27 -29.90
CA VAL A 64 3.71 6.65 -29.40
C VAL A 64 4.84 6.91 -28.41
N GLU A 65 5.74 7.84 -28.71
CA GLU A 65 6.88 8.20 -27.85
C GLU A 65 6.52 9.30 -26.83
N ASP A 66 5.59 10.18 -27.17
CA ASP A 66 5.17 11.27 -26.29
C ASP A 66 4.33 10.76 -25.13
N THR A 67 4.81 10.98 -23.90
CA THR A 67 4.16 10.48 -22.68
C THR A 67 2.79 11.12 -22.44
N TRP A 68 2.58 12.37 -22.81
CA TRP A 68 1.29 13.05 -22.66
C TRP A 68 0.25 12.44 -23.59
N GLU A 69 0.68 12.14 -24.81
CA GLU A 69 -0.15 11.49 -25.81
C GLU A 69 -0.49 10.05 -25.41
N GLN A 70 0.48 9.29 -24.85
CA GLN A 70 0.20 7.96 -24.28
C GLN A 70 -0.88 8.03 -23.21
N VAL A 71 -0.76 8.95 -22.25
CA VAL A 71 -1.74 9.11 -21.17
C VAL A 71 -3.11 9.53 -21.74
N ARG A 72 -3.14 10.39 -22.75
CA ARG A 72 -4.39 10.78 -23.42
C ARG A 72 -5.07 9.57 -24.07
N LEU A 73 -4.32 8.76 -24.83
CA LEU A 73 -4.84 7.55 -25.49
C LEU A 73 -5.34 6.51 -24.49
N MET A 74 -4.58 6.29 -23.40
CA MET A 74 -5.03 5.41 -22.31
C MET A 74 -6.35 5.87 -21.72
N ARG A 75 -6.45 7.14 -21.34
CA ARG A 75 -7.64 7.73 -20.76
C ARG A 75 -8.86 7.60 -21.69
N GLU A 76 -8.69 7.93 -22.98
CA GLU A 76 -9.75 7.83 -24.00
C GLU A 76 -10.20 6.38 -24.24
N TYR A 77 -9.29 5.41 -24.21
CA TYR A 77 -9.63 3.99 -24.32
C TYR A 77 -10.64 3.56 -23.22
N TRP A 78 -10.52 4.14 -22.05
CA TRP A 78 -11.45 3.86 -20.93
C TRP A 78 -12.73 4.70 -21.00
N GLY A 79 -12.78 5.71 -21.87
CA GLY A 79 -13.97 6.53 -22.10
C GLY A 79 -13.93 7.94 -21.51
N TRP A 80 -12.76 8.38 -21.01
CA TRP A 80 -12.59 9.74 -20.55
C TRP A 80 -11.95 10.59 -21.65
N THR A 81 -12.79 11.17 -22.52
CA THR A 81 -12.42 12.10 -23.58
C THR A 81 -12.26 13.54 -23.05
N ASP A 82 -11.73 14.45 -23.89
CA ASP A 82 -11.54 15.85 -23.44
C ASP A 82 -12.86 16.60 -23.21
N ASP A 83 -13.95 16.15 -23.84
CA ASP A 83 -15.29 16.69 -23.73
C ASP A 83 -16.21 15.88 -22.79
N ALA A 84 -15.66 14.90 -22.05
CA ALA A 84 -16.43 14.07 -21.14
C ALA A 84 -17.03 14.90 -20.00
N ASP A 85 -18.30 14.70 -19.73
CA ASP A 85 -18.94 15.23 -18.52
C ASP A 85 -18.60 14.42 -17.26
N ALA A 86 -19.03 14.89 -16.09
CA ALA A 86 -18.73 14.25 -14.82
C ALA A 86 -19.22 12.79 -14.73
N ALA A 87 -20.37 12.46 -15.33
CA ALA A 87 -20.91 11.13 -15.35
C ALA A 87 -20.10 10.18 -16.26
N GLN A 88 -19.62 10.68 -17.37
CA GLN A 88 -18.73 9.97 -18.29
C GLN A 88 -17.36 9.73 -17.65
N ILE A 89 -16.82 10.69 -16.92
CA ILE A 89 -15.58 10.54 -16.13
C ILE A 89 -15.74 9.48 -15.06
N GLU A 90 -16.83 9.50 -14.29
CA GLU A 90 -17.12 8.46 -13.30
C GLU A 90 -17.20 7.08 -13.96
N ALA A 91 -17.93 6.95 -15.05
CA ALA A 91 -18.07 5.68 -15.77
C ALA A 91 -16.71 5.16 -16.28
N ALA A 92 -15.84 6.04 -16.79
CA ALA A 92 -14.50 5.70 -17.27
C ALA A 92 -13.61 5.22 -16.11
N ILE A 93 -13.63 5.91 -14.95
CA ILE A 93 -12.86 5.53 -13.76
C ILE A 93 -13.33 4.17 -13.23
N ARG A 94 -14.63 3.94 -13.12
CA ARG A 94 -15.18 2.66 -12.68
C ARG A 94 -14.85 1.52 -13.65
N LYS A 95 -14.95 1.76 -14.94
CA LYS A 95 -14.54 0.80 -15.97
C LYS A 95 -13.06 0.45 -15.86
N TYR A 96 -12.20 1.45 -15.69
CA TYR A 96 -10.77 1.25 -15.47
C TYR A 96 -10.47 0.48 -14.19
N ALA A 97 -11.10 0.84 -13.06
CA ALA A 97 -10.93 0.14 -11.79
C ALA A 97 -11.25 -1.37 -11.91
N ASN A 98 -12.35 -1.70 -12.60
CA ASN A 98 -12.70 -3.10 -12.90
C ASN A 98 -11.66 -3.80 -13.78
N GLY A 99 -11.20 -3.14 -14.86
CA GLY A 99 -10.17 -3.69 -15.73
C GLY A 99 -8.84 -3.90 -15.01
N LEU A 100 -8.47 -3.00 -14.10
CA LEU A 100 -7.29 -3.15 -13.26
C LEU A 100 -7.42 -4.36 -12.31
N VAL A 101 -8.57 -4.54 -11.67
CA VAL A 101 -8.83 -5.71 -10.83
C VAL A 101 -8.78 -7.00 -11.65
N ASP A 102 -9.28 -6.99 -12.89
CA ASP A 102 -9.16 -8.14 -13.80
C ASP A 102 -7.70 -8.52 -14.05
N GLU A 103 -6.84 -7.54 -14.33
CA GLU A 103 -5.40 -7.78 -14.54
C GLU A 103 -4.72 -8.27 -13.25
N VAL A 104 -5.04 -7.71 -12.06
CA VAL A 104 -4.55 -8.19 -10.75
C VAL A 104 -4.86 -9.66 -10.56
N LEU A 105 -6.11 -10.05 -10.79
CA LEU A 105 -6.56 -11.44 -10.60
C LEU A 105 -6.02 -12.39 -11.66
N LYS A 106 -5.85 -11.92 -12.89
CA LYS A 106 -5.27 -12.69 -14.01
C LYS A 106 -3.85 -13.16 -13.70
N TYR A 107 -3.03 -12.33 -13.05
CA TYR A 107 -1.68 -12.69 -12.64
C TYR A 107 -1.61 -13.48 -11.32
N GLY A 108 -2.75 -13.78 -10.71
CA GLY A 108 -2.82 -14.61 -9.50
C GLY A 108 -2.46 -13.90 -8.20
N TYR A 109 -2.33 -12.58 -8.20
CA TYR A 109 -2.13 -11.81 -6.97
C TYR A 109 -3.27 -12.03 -5.98
N THR A 110 -2.96 -11.93 -4.70
CA THR A 110 -3.95 -12.05 -3.62
C THR A 110 -4.64 -10.72 -3.30
N GLY A 111 -4.26 -9.64 -3.98
CA GLY A 111 -4.88 -8.33 -3.81
C GLY A 111 -4.13 -7.21 -4.51
N LEU A 112 -4.60 -6.00 -4.24
CA LEU A 112 -4.09 -4.74 -4.77
C LEU A 112 -3.72 -3.83 -3.61
N ASP A 113 -2.57 -3.19 -3.72
CA ASP A 113 -2.10 -2.14 -2.84
C ASP A 113 -2.05 -0.81 -3.60
N LEU A 114 -2.68 0.22 -3.07
CA LEU A 114 -2.77 1.55 -3.66
C LEU A 114 -1.80 2.48 -2.95
N ASP A 115 -0.69 2.82 -3.59
CA ASP A 115 0.16 3.90 -3.16
C ASP A 115 -0.52 5.25 -3.44
N TYR A 116 -1.07 5.84 -2.38
CA TYR A 116 -1.83 7.08 -2.45
C TYR A 116 -0.97 8.26 -2.03
N GLU A 117 -0.42 8.93 -3.02
CA GLU A 117 0.46 10.08 -2.84
C GLU A 117 -0.02 11.28 -3.66
N PRO A 118 -1.13 11.94 -3.27
CA PRO A 118 -1.63 13.10 -3.98
C PRO A 118 -0.59 14.23 -3.97
N GLY A 119 -0.16 14.62 -5.18
CA GLY A 119 0.92 15.61 -5.38
C GLY A 119 2.25 15.01 -5.81
N LEU A 120 2.43 13.69 -5.74
CA LEU A 120 3.52 12.99 -6.40
C LEU A 120 3.07 12.42 -7.75
N GLY A 121 4.02 12.25 -8.65
CA GLY A 121 3.78 11.70 -9.99
C GLY A 121 3.63 12.76 -11.07
N SER A 122 3.55 12.29 -12.31
CA SER A 122 3.45 13.14 -13.49
C SER A 122 2.08 13.81 -13.59
N TYR A 123 2.09 15.10 -13.76
CA TYR A 123 0.91 15.96 -13.90
C TYR A 123 0.24 15.80 -15.28
N HIS A 124 -0.10 14.58 -15.66
CA HIS A 124 -0.73 14.31 -16.95
C HIS A 124 -2.26 14.40 -16.88
N ASN A 125 -2.87 14.79 -18.00
CA ASN A 125 -4.31 14.82 -18.17
C ASN A 125 -4.95 13.44 -17.90
N GLY A 126 -5.99 13.39 -17.05
CA GLY A 126 -6.64 12.13 -16.68
C GLY A 126 -6.12 11.49 -15.40
N ASN A 127 -5.41 12.25 -14.56
CA ASN A 127 -4.97 11.80 -13.24
C ASN A 127 -6.15 11.81 -12.23
N ILE A 128 -6.31 10.70 -11.53
CA ILE A 128 -7.40 10.49 -10.56
C ILE A 128 -7.22 11.38 -9.33
N VAL A 129 -6.00 11.46 -8.81
CA VAL A 129 -5.68 12.11 -7.52
C VAL A 129 -5.21 13.56 -7.64
N MET A 130 -5.09 14.08 -8.85
CA MET A 130 -4.55 15.42 -9.10
C MET A 130 -5.61 16.51 -8.97
N ASN A 131 -5.23 17.63 -8.35
CA ASN A 131 -6.04 18.84 -8.36
C ASN A 131 -5.74 19.69 -9.62
N GLN A 132 -6.81 20.33 -10.23
CA GLN A 132 -6.72 20.84 -11.58
C GLN A 132 -6.77 22.31 -11.70
N SER A 133 -5.78 23.02 -11.69
CA SER A 133 -5.85 24.45 -12.02
C SER A 133 -5.23 24.88 -13.36
N GLN A 134 -4.66 23.95 -14.14
CA GLN A 134 -3.76 24.37 -15.23
C GLN A 134 -3.97 23.75 -16.62
N GLN A 135 -4.94 22.85 -16.82
CA GLN A 135 -4.99 22.06 -18.06
C GLN A 135 -6.36 22.00 -18.76
N GLY A 136 -7.19 23.01 -18.61
CA GLY A 136 -8.54 23.00 -19.18
C GLY A 136 -9.53 22.18 -18.35
N ASP A 137 -10.80 22.19 -18.72
CA ASP A 137 -11.87 21.56 -17.92
C ASP A 137 -12.13 20.09 -18.32
N ILE A 138 -11.08 19.33 -18.65
CA ILE A 138 -11.23 17.89 -18.95
C ILE A 138 -11.75 17.06 -17.78
N TYR A 139 -11.86 17.63 -16.61
CA TYR A 139 -12.35 16.99 -15.38
C TYR A 139 -13.81 17.38 -15.07
N ALA A 140 -14.41 18.23 -15.89
CA ALA A 140 -15.82 18.65 -15.80
C ALA A 140 -16.27 19.01 -14.37
N GLY A 141 -15.41 19.71 -13.61
CA GLY A 141 -15.69 20.11 -12.23
C GLY A 141 -15.61 18.98 -11.20
N THR A 142 -15.13 17.76 -11.54
CA THR A 142 -14.93 16.69 -10.56
C THR A 142 -13.72 16.97 -9.67
N SER A 143 -13.82 16.63 -8.39
CA SER A 143 -12.69 16.75 -7.44
C SER A 143 -11.83 15.48 -7.39
N PRO A 144 -10.55 15.59 -6.97
CA PRO A 144 -9.72 14.40 -6.70
C PRO A 144 -10.36 13.43 -5.70
N SER A 145 -11.03 13.95 -4.67
CA SER A 145 -11.74 13.14 -3.68
C SER A 145 -12.84 12.32 -4.35
N GLN A 146 -13.70 12.93 -5.17
CA GLN A 146 -14.76 12.21 -5.88
C GLN A 146 -14.18 11.12 -6.79
N ARG A 147 -13.16 11.43 -7.58
CA ARG A 147 -12.54 10.47 -8.50
C ARG A 147 -11.89 9.29 -7.76
N THR A 148 -11.18 9.58 -6.66
CA THR A 148 -10.60 8.55 -5.80
C THR A 148 -11.69 7.68 -5.18
N THR A 149 -12.78 8.29 -4.69
CA THR A 149 -13.93 7.53 -4.14
C THR A 149 -14.54 6.59 -5.17
N TRP A 150 -14.78 7.04 -6.40
CA TRP A 150 -15.33 6.18 -7.46
C TRP A 150 -14.41 5.00 -7.80
N PHE A 151 -13.10 5.25 -7.82
CA PHE A 151 -12.10 4.20 -8.08
C PHE A 151 -12.08 3.16 -6.96
N VAL A 152 -11.96 3.60 -5.70
CA VAL A 152 -11.90 2.70 -4.54
C VAL A 152 -13.20 1.93 -4.34
N ASP A 153 -14.35 2.62 -4.46
CA ASP A 153 -15.68 2.00 -4.37
C ASP A 153 -15.82 0.86 -5.39
N GLU A 154 -15.37 1.07 -6.63
CA GLU A 154 -15.45 0.03 -7.65
C GLU A 154 -14.50 -1.15 -7.35
N CYS A 155 -13.25 -0.89 -6.97
CA CYS A 155 -12.31 -1.95 -6.54
C CYS A 155 -12.85 -2.76 -5.36
N SER A 156 -13.51 -2.09 -4.40
CA SER A 156 -14.01 -2.68 -3.16
C SER A 156 -15.17 -3.68 -3.36
N LYS A 157 -15.80 -3.68 -4.53
CA LYS A 157 -16.81 -4.70 -4.88
C LYS A 157 -16.19 -6.09 -5.07
N ARG A 158 -14.91 -6.16 -5.35
CA ARG A 158 -14.20 -7.41 -5.67
C ARG A 158 -12.99 -7.69 -4.78
N LEU A 159 -12.44 -6.66 -4.15
CA LEU A 159 -11.28 -6.72 -3.25
C LEU A 159 -11.64 -6.09 -1.90
N GLY A 160 -10.83 -6.40 -0.88
CA GLY A 160 -11.01 -5.81 0.44
C GLY A 160 -12.15 -6.41 1.27
N PRO A 161 -12.33 -5.93 2.49
CA PRO A 161 -13.21 -6.54 3.47
C PRO A 161 -14.71 -6.46 3.08
N LYS A 162 -15.10 -5.44 2.30
CA LYS A 162 -16.49 -5.27 1.85
C LYS A 162 -16.91 -6.28 0.77
N SER A 163 -15.96 -6.82 0.01
CA SER A 163 -16.25 -7.74 -1.09
C SER A 163 -16.59 -9.16 -0.63
N GLY A 164 -16.10 -9.57 0.53
CA GLY A 164 -16.18 -10.96 1.00
C GLY A 164 -15.38 -11.98 0.17
N SER A 165 -14.55 -11.52 -0.77
CA SER A 165 -13.79 -12.38 -1.70
C SER A 165 -12.57 -13.04 -1.08
N GLY A 166 -12.10 -12.57 0.07
CA GLY A 166 -10.83 -12.96 0.67
C GLY A 166 -9.60 -12.41 -0.07
N LYS A 167 -9.81 -11.51 -1.03
CA LYS A 167 -8.74 -10.77 -1.73
C LYS A 167 -8.53 -9.43 -1.08
N LEU A 168 -7.28 -9.03 -0.88
CA LEU A 168 -6.92 -7.82 -0.14
C LEU A 168 -7.09 -6.55 -1.01
N LEU A 169 -7.53 -5.48 -0.37
CA LEU A 169 -7.39 -4.11 -0.85
C LEU A 169 -6.65 -3.33 0.23
N ILE A 170 -5.52 -2.76 -0.13
CA ILE A 170 -4.61 -2.09 0.79
C ILE A 170 -4.40 -0.66 0.31
N VAL A 171 -4.12 0.25 1.22
CA VAL A 171 -3.66 1.59 0.89
C VAL A 171 -2.38 1.90 1.64
N ASP A 172 -1.39 2.47 0.92
CA ASP A 172 -0.16 2.96 1.48
C ASP A 172 0.07 4.46 1.15
N GLY A 173 1.09 5.09 1.74
CA GLY A 173 1.45 6.47 1.50
C GLY A 173 0.77 7.49 2.45
N LEU A 174 0.09 8.48 1.87
CA LEU A 174 -0.59 9.55 2.62
C LEU A 174 -2.00 9.15 3.06
N VAL A 175 -2.13 8.04 3.74
CA VAL A 175 -3.42 7.40 4.10
C VAL A 175 -4.37 8.36 4.82
N SER A 176 -3.87 9.21 5.72
CA SER A 176 -4.71 10.17 6.47
C SER A 176 -5.39 11.24 5.58
N SER A 177 -4.99 11.35 4.31
CA SER A 177 -5.59 12.25 3.33
C SER A 177 -6.55 11.56 2.34
N MET A 178 -6.80 10.25 2.52
CA MET A 178 -7.80 9.53 1.75
C MET A 178 -9.21 10.12 1.94
N PRO A 179 -10.08 10.06 0.92
CA PRO A 179 -11.50 10.38 1.13
C PRO A 179 -12.10 9.50 2.23
N LYS A 180 -12.75 10.11 3.22
CA LYS A 180 -13.24 9.43 4.44
C LYS A 180 -14.11 8.21 4.15
N GLU A 181 -15.00 8.33 3.16
CA GLU A 181 -15.93 7.29 2.75
C GLU A 181 -15.27 6.02 2.21
N THR A 182 -13.99 6.07 1.85
CA THR A 182 -13.25 4.93 1.31
C THR A 182 -12.54 4.09 2.35
N ILE A 183 -12.34 4.62 3.56
CA ILE A 183 -11.41 4.02 4.52
C ILE A 183 -11.81 2.61 4.99
N GLU A 184 -13.10 2.31 5.07
CA GLU A 184 -13.60 0.97 5.40
C GLU A 184 -13.37 -0.08 4.30
N CYS A 185 -12.99 0.36 3.09
CA CYS A 185 -12.76 -0.53 1.94
C CYS A 185 -11.42 -1.28 2.02
N PHE A 186 -10.53 -0.90 2.93
CA PHE A 186 -9.17 -1.43 3.00
C PHE A 186 -8.99 -2.41 4.16
N ASP A 187 -8.24 -3.49 3.92
CA ASP A 187 -7.80 -4.44 4.93
C ASP A 187 -6.68 -3.88 5.79
N TYR A 188 -5.76 -3.12 5.19
CA TYR A 188 -4.58 -2.54 5.85
C TYR A 188 -4.29 -1.13 5.39
N TYR A 189 -3.70 -0.35 6.31
CA TYR A 189 -3.18 1.00 6.13
C TYR A 189 -1.67 0.98 6.33
N ILE A 190 -0.89 1.12 5.27
CA ILE A 190 0.56 1.11 5.34
C ILE A 190 1.06 2.56 5.45
N LEU A 191 1.64 2.89 6.58
CA LEU A 191 2.23 4.20 6.83
C LEU A 191 3.72 4.19 6.49
N GLN A 192 4.11 5.02 5.55
CA GLN A 192 5.51 5.26 5.18
C GLN A 192 6.19 6.07 6.29
N THR A 193 6.66 5.40 7.35
CA THR A 193 7.28 6.02 8.53
C THR A 193 8.80 6.13 8.40
N TYR A 194 9.24 6.39 7.20
CA TYR A 194 10.65 6.37 6.78
C TYR A 194 11.55 7.25 7.64
N ALA A 195 12.75 6.74 7.95
CA ALA A 195 13.76 7.42 8.75
C ALA A 195 13.26 7.82 10.15
N LEU A 196 12.51 6.96 10.83
CA LEU A 196 11.98 7.20 12.16
C LEU A 196 13.12 7.43 13.17
N THR A 197 13.14 8.58 13.86
CA THR A 197 14.15 8.95 14.84
C THR A 197 13.69 8.88 16.29
N ALA A 198 12.37 8.82 16.53
CA ALA A 198 11.78 8.66 17.86
C ALA A 198 10.53 7.79 17.79
N GLN A 199 10.48 6.71 18.56
CA GLN A 199 9.35 5.76 18.56
C GLN A 199 8.04 6.44 18.96
N SER A 200 8.07 7.40 19.89
CA SER A 200 6.88 8.14 20.35
C SER A 200 6.13 8.89 19.25
N SER A 201 6.77 9.18 18.12
CA SER A 201 6.10 9.81 16.99
C SER A 201 5.13 8.88 16.25
N LEU A 202 5.22 7.57 16.46
CA LEU A 202 4.26 6.59 15.94
C LEU A 202 2.87 6.81 16.56
N ASP A 203 2.80 7.09 17.87
CA ASP A 203 1.54 7.41 18.54
C ASP A 203 1.10 8.85 18.27
N SER A 204 1.98 9.82 18.60
CA SER A 204 1.62 11.23 18.68
C SER A 204 1.38 11.88 17.32
N TYR A 205 1.88 11.29 16.23
CA TYR A 205 1.80 11.85 14.89
C TYR A 205 1.17 10.89 13.88
N ARG A 206 1.68 9.65 13.77
CA ARG A 206 1.25 8.72 12.73
C ARG A 206 -0.13 8.11 13.02
N LEU A 207 -0.28 7.40 14.13
CA LEU A 207 -1.57 6.80 14.53
C LEU A 207 -2.60 7.88 14.84
N ALA A 208 -2.23 8.92 15.60
CA ALA A 208 -3.12 10.05 15.87
C ALA A 208 -3.63 10.73 14.59
N GLY A 209 -2.82 10.80 13.54
CA GLY A 209 -3.24 11.30 12.23
C GLY A 209 -4.37 10.50 11.61
N LEU A 210 -4.32 9.15 11.69
CA LEU A 210 -5.40 8.28 11.21
C LEU A 210 -6.65 8.37 12.08
N VAL A 211 -6.49 8.34 13.41
CA VAL A 211 -7.62 8.44 14.34
C VAL A 211 -8.35 9.79 14.18
N ASN A 212 -7.60 10.87 14.03
CA ASN A 212 -8.20 12.20 13.78
C ASN A 212 -8.91 12.27 12.41
N ALA A 213 -8.40 11.58 11.41
CA ALA A 213 -9.00 11.58 10.08
C ALA A 213 -10.26 10.71 9.99
N PHE A 214 -10.32 9.57 10.69
CA PHE A 214 -11.29 8.52 10.44
C PHE A 214 -12.03 7.98 11.67
N GLY A 215 -11.68 8.42 12.88
CA GLY A 215 -12.27 7.93 14.12
C GLY A 215 -13.76 8.25 14.31
N ASP A 216 -14.33 9.09 13.46
CA ASP A 216 -15.77 9.33 13.36
C ASP A 216 -16.51 8.33 12.45
N ILE A 217 -15.78 7.47 11.72
CA ILE A 217 -16.32 6.47 10.77
C ILE A 217 -16.06 5.05 11.25
N ILE A 218 -14.85 4.77 11.70
CA ILE A 218 -14.44 3.46 12.23
C ILE A 218 -13.78 3.63 13.60
N ASP A 219 -13.90 2.62 14.45
CA ASP A 219 -13.34 2.64 15.79
C ASP A 219 -11.81 2.62 15.81
N GLU A 220 -11.24 3.16 16.87
CA GLU A 220 -9.79 3.28 17.03
C GLU A 220 -9.08 1.93 17.09
N GLU A 221 -9.71 0.90 17.63
CA GLU A 221 -9.20 -0.47 17.63
C GLU A 221 -9.01 -0.98 16.20
N THR A 222 -10.03 -0.84 15.37
CA THR A 222 -9.97 -1.24 13.96
C THR A 222 -8.91 -0.45 13.20
N ILE A 223 -8.80 0.87 13.41
CA ILE A 223 -7.74 1.70 12.82
C ILE A 223 -6.37 1.13 13.20
N THR A 224 -6.14 0.91 14.49
CA THR A 224 -4.86 0.45 15.03
C THR A 224 -4.49 -0.94 14.51
N ASN A 225 -5.45 -1.87 14.53
CA ASN A 225 -5.24 -3.26 14.09
C ASN A 225 -4.97 -3.38 12.59
N ARG A 226 -5.40 -2.41 11.78
CA ARG A 226 -5.12 -2.36 10.33
C ARG A 226 -3.87 -1.54 9.99
N THR A 227 -3.27 -0.84 10.95
CA THR A 227 -2.11 0.04 10.72
C THR A 227 -0.80 -0.74 10.71
N LEU A 228 -0.09 -0.70 9.58
CA LEU A 228 1.28 -1.15 9.44
C LEU A 228 2.21 0.07 9.36
N VAL A 229 3.38 -0.01 9.99
CA VAL A 229 4.41 1.03 9.91
C VAL A 229 5.63 0.49 9.19
N THR A 230 6.17 1.26 8.24
CA THR A 230 7.22 0.76 7.34
C THR A 230 8.43 1.68 7.29
N GLU A 231 9.61 1.06 7.13
CA GLU A 231 10.86 1.72 6.88
C GLU A 231 11.21 1.72 5.37
N ASN A 232 12.16 2.55 4.96
CA ASN A 232 12.69 2.55 3.60
C ASN A 232 14.09 1.90 3.56
N PHE A 233 14.20 0.76 2.89
CA PHE A 233 15.46 0.05 2.67
C PHE A 233 16.06 0.28 1.28
N GLU A 234 15.60 1.29 0.53
CA GLU A 234 16.20 1.65 -0.75
C GLU A 234 17.61 2.22 -0.59
N PRO A 235 17.87 3.22 0.29
CA PRO A 235 19.22 3.74 0.48
C PRO A 235 20.14 2.74 1.18
N GLU A 236 21.40 2.63 0.73
CA GLU A 236 22.37 1.71 1.33
C GLU A 236 22.56 1.94 2.84
N ALA A 237 22.61 3.19 3.27
CA ALA A 237 22.72 3.58 4.67
C ALA A 237 21.53 3.08 5.52
N MET A 238 20.39 2.79 4.90
CA MET A 238 19.19 2.32 5.59
C MET A 238 19.19 0.80 5.74
N TRP A 239 19.21 0.05 4.62
CA TRP A 239 19.15 -1.42 4.71
C TRP A 239 20.36 -2.02 5.42
N LYS A 240 21.54 -1.39 5.30
CA LYS A 240 22.78 -1.89 5.89
C LYS A 240 22.78 -1.92 7.42
N TYR A 241 21.97 -1.07 8.04
CA TYR A 241 21.88 -0.92 9.51
C TYR A 241 20.47 -1.17 10.09
N GLY A 242 19.50 -1.57 9.27
CA GLY A 242 18.12 -1.79 9.71
C GLY A 242 17.32 -0.50 9.87
N GLY A 243 17.71 0.56 9.16
CA GLY A 243 17.14 1.90 9.23
C GLY A 243 18.02 2.91 9.95
N THR A 244 17.45 4.03 10.38
CA THR A 244 18.13 5.07 11.14
C THR A 244 18.24 4.73 12.63
N SER A 245 19.06 5.49 13.37
CA SER A 245 19.05 5.45 14.83
C SER A 245 17.76 6.05 15.37
N CYS A 246 17.02 5.28 16.15
CA CYS A 246 15.72 5.63 16.71
C CYS A 246 15.74 5.57 18.23
N ARG A 247 15.26 6.63 18.88
CA ARG A 247 15.14 6.73 20.34
C ARG A 247 13.88 6.01 20.83
N LEU A 248 14.05 5.13 21.81
CA LEU A 248 12.97 4.45 22.51
C LEU A 248 12.43 5.30 23.70
N PRO A 249 11.25 4.97 24.24
CA PRO A 249 10.64 5.69 25.37
C PRO A 249 11.51 5.73 26.63
N ASP A 250 12.31 4.70 26.89
CA ASP A 250 13.24 4.61 28.03
C ASP A 250 14.53 5.42 27.83
N GLY A 251 14.67 6.09 26.67
CA GLY A 251 15.81 6.91 26.31
C GLY A 251 16.95 6.15 25.64
N THR A 252 16.89 4.83 25.53
CA THR A 252 17.87 4.02 24.78
C THR A 252 17.66 4.16 23.27
N TYR A 253 18.60 3.62 22.47
CA TYR A 253 18.56 3.71 21.02
C TYR A 253 18.63 2.33 20.36
N THR A 254 17.89 2.17 19.27
CA THR A 254 17.98 1.02 18.38
C THR A 254 17.84 1.50 16.92
N ASN A 255 17.85 0.58 15.95
CA ASN A 255 17.48 0.96 14.58
C ASN A 255 15.96 1.13 14.44
N SER A 256 15.52 1.93 13.46
CA SER A 256 14.12 2.30 13.29
C SER A 256 13.19 1.11 13.01
N LEU A 257 13.62 0.11 12.24
CA LEU A 257 12.80 -1.10 12.01
C LEU A 257 12.56 -1.87 13.30
N GLN A 258 13.61 -2.00 14.15
CA GLN A 258 13.49 -2.62 15.47
C GLN A 258 12.61 -1.79 16.41
N ALA A 259 12.71 -0.45 16.36
CA ALA A 259 11.84 0.43 17.14
C ALA A 259 10.36 0.29 16.73
N MET A 260 10.07 0.16 15.44
CA MET A 260 8.72 -0.14 14.93
C MET A 260 8.20 -1.48 15.42
N ALA A 261 9.06 -2.51 15.45
CA ALA A 261 8.70 -3.83 15.98
C ALA A 261 8.35 -3.78 17.47
N LEU A 262 9.15 -3.06 18.25
CA LEU A 262 8.97 -2.90 19.71
C LEU A 262 7.83 -1.92 20.07
N TRP A 263 7.32 -1.15 19.14
CA TRP A 263 6.24 -0.23 19.41
C TRP A 263 4.96 -0.95 19.80
N GLN A 264 4.43 -0.57 20.96
CA GLN A 264 3.10 -0.93 21.46
C GLN A 264 2.27 0.37 21.46
N PRO A 265 1.20 0.46 20.66
CA PRO A 265 0.38 1.67 20.61
C PRO A 265 -0.12 2.08 22.00
N ALA A 266 -0.04 3.39 22.30
CA ALA A 266 -0.39 3.93 23.60
C ALA A 266 -1.87 3.77 23.96
N ASN A 267 -2.73 3.54 22.96
CA ASN A 267 -4.16 3.24 23.16
C ASN A 267 -4.43 1.80 23.63
N GLY A 268 -3.41 0.96 23.73
CA GLY A 268 -3.51 -0.43 24.21
C GLY A 268 -3.95 -1.46 23.17
N PHE A 269 -4.30 -1.04 21.95
CA PHE A 269 -4.65 -1.97 20.87
C PHE A 269 -3.40 -2.48 20.16
N ARG A 270 -3.56 -3.59 19.44
CA ARG A 270 -2.47 -4.18 18.66
C ARG A 270 -2.30 -3.46 17.32
N LYS A 271 -1.07 -3.13 16.92
CA LYS A 271 -0.78 -2.68 15.56
C LYS A 271 -0.95 -3.82 14.54
N GLY A 272 -1.27 -3.50 13.30
CA GLY A 272 -1.39 -4.48 12.21
C GLY A 272 -0.07 -5.16 11.83
N GLY A 273 1.05 -4.45 11.94
CA GLY A 273 2.35 -5.02 11.63
C GLY A 273 3.45 -4.00 11.37
N ILE A 274 4.55 -4.52 10.85
CA ILE A 274 5.72 -3.74 10.40
C ILE A 274 6.11 -4.17 8.99
N GLY A 275 6.81 -3.30 8.26
CA GLY A 275 7.31 -3.60 6.94
C GLY A 275 8.53 -2.76 6.56
N ALA A 276 9.02 -2.99 5.35
CA ALA A 276 10.02 -2.12 4.73
C ALA A 276 9.84 -2.09 3.21
N TYR A 277 9.86 -0.88 2.65
CA TYR A 277 10.02 -0.69 1.22
C TYR A 277 11.41 -1.18 0.80
N GLN A 278 11.52 -1.86 -0.34
CA GLN A 278 12.76 -2.49 -0.82
C GLN A 278 13.39 -3.50 0.19
N MET A 279 12.53 -4.23 0.91
CA MET A 279 12.92 -5.24 1.91
C MET A 279 13.96 -6.24 1.39
N GLN A 280 13.94 -6.57 0.09
CA GLN A 280 14.87 -7.50 -0.54
C GLN A 280 16.34 -7.07 -0.39
N ASN A 281 16.63 -5.77 -0.11
CA ASN A 281 17.99 -5.32 0.14
C ASN A 281 18.57 -5.88 1.46
N ASP A 282 17.73 -6.19 2.46
CA ASP A 282 18.16 -6.83 3.72
C ASP A 282 18.64 -8.28 3.53
N PHE A 283 18.33 -8.92 2.38
CA PHE A 283 18.89 -10.22 2.04
C PHE A 283 20.43 -10.20 2.01
N LYS A 284 21.03 -9.06 1.66
CA LYS A 284 22.49 -8.85 1.66
C LYS A 284 23.09 -8.86 3.08
N ASN A 285 22.27 -8.67 4.11
CA ASN A 285 22.64 -8.73 5.51
C ASN A 285 22.32 -10.12 6.09
N ASP A 286 23.09 -11.12 5.76
CA ASP A 286 22.91 -12.47 6.31
C ASP A 286 21.45 -12.95 6.22
N CYS A 287 20.92 -12.93 5.01
CA CYS A 287 19.57 -13.41 4.70
C CYS A 287 18.47 -12.76 5.58
N TYR A 288 18.25 -11.47 5.43
CA TYR A 288 17.22 -10.71 6.16
C TYR A 288 17.47 -10.57 7.67
N LYS A 289 18.69 -10.29 8.07
CA LYS A 289 19.10 -10.16 9.48
C LYS A 289 18.21 -9.21 10.29
N TYR A 290 18.00 -8.00 9.76
CA TYR A 290 17.23 -6.98 10.48
C TYR A 290 15.74 -7.27 10.49
N PHE A 291 15.21 -7.77 9.38
CA PHE A 291 13.81 -8.14 9.29
C PHE A 291 13.48 -9.30 10.23
N ARG A 292 14.31 -10.35 10.24
CA ARG A 292 14.13 -11.48 11.16
C ARG A 292 14.25 -11.06 12.63
N ALA A 293 15.18 -10.15 12.96
CA ALA A 293 15.32 -9.64 14.31
C ALA A 293 14.07 -8.84 14.75
N ALA A 294 13.52 -8.02 13.87
CA ALA A 294 12.32 -7.24 14.13
C ALA A 294 11.07 -8.14 14.31
N ILE A 295 10.87 -9.12 13.45
CA ILE A 295 9.78 -10.11 13.59
C ILE A 295 9.90 -10.85 14.93
N ASN A 296 11.08 -11.38 15.27
CA ASN A 296 11.30 -12.08 16.52
C ASN A 296 11.04 -11.21 17.77
N ALA A 297 11.32 -9.91 17.69
CA ALA A 297 11.03 -8.98 18.77
C ALA A 297 9.53 -8.75 18.94
N MET A 298 8.80 -8.60 17.83
CA MET A 298 7.34 -8.45 17.82
C MET A 298 6.65 -9.71 18.39
N ASP A 299 7.05 -10.90 17.95
CA ASP A 299 6.52 -12.18 18.43
C ASP A 299 6.73 -12.38 19.95
N LYS A 300 7.86 -11.92 20.48
CA LYS A 300 8.14 -12.00 21.93
C LYS A 300 7.23 -11.09 22.75
N LEU A 301 6.95 -9.89 22.26
CA LEU A 301 6.01 -8.97 22.92
C LEU A 301 4.60 -9.56 22.96
N GLU A 302 4.14 -10.15 21.85
CA GLU A 302 2.82 -10.78 21.79
C GLU A 302 2.69 -11.98 22.74
N LYS A 303 3.71 -12.83 22.83
CA LYS A 303 3.71 -14.00 23.75
C LYS A 303 3.82 -13.58 25.21
N GLY A 304 4.64 -12.57 25.52
CA GLY A 304 4.76 -12.05 26.90
C GLY A 304 3.47 -11.38 27.39
N GLY A 305 2.71 -10.72 26.51
CA GLY A 305 1.37 -10.20 26.83
C GLY A 305 0.36 -11.33 27.11
N ALA A 306 0.36 -12.38 26.29
CA ALA A 306 -0.54 -13.52 26.48
C ALA A 306 -0.29 -14.31 27.77
N GLU A 307 0.97 -14.40 28.25
CA GLU A 307 1.30 -15.03 29.53
C GLU A 307 0.85 -14.17 30.74
N ALA A 308 0.82 -12.85 30.59
CA ALA A 308 0.33 -11.94 31.64
C ALA A 308 -1.19 -11.99 31.79
N ASP A 309 -1.94 -12.15 30.70
CA ASP A 309 -3.41 -12.24 30.69
C ASP A 309 -3.94 -13.58 31.25
N VAL A 310 -3.13 -14.65 31.25
CA VAL A 310 -3.51 -15.96 31.81
C VAL A 310 -3.28 -16.03 33.32
N GLN A 311 -2.55 -15.06 33.91
CA GLN A 311 -2.26 -15.00 35.36
C GLN A 311 -3.15 -14.02 36.13
N GLN A 312 -4.12 -13.36 35.49
CA GLN A 312 -5.16 -12.56 36.14
C GLN A 312 -6.52 -13.31 36.12
#